data_c51c7c2f2af69b60883bf2171d0c227d
#
_entry.id   c51c7c2f2af69b60883bf2171d0c227d
#
_cell.length_a   1.000
_cell.length_b   1.000
_cell.length_c   1.000
_cell.angle_alpha   90.00
_cell.angle_beta   90.00
_cell.angle_gamma   90.00
#
_symmetry.space_group_name_H-M   'P 1'
#
loop_
_entity.id
_entity.type
_entity.pdbx_description
1 polymer ?
#
loop_
_entity_poly.entity_id
_entity_poly.type
_entity_poly.pdbx_seq_one_letter_code
_entity_poly.pdbx_strand_id
1 'polypeptide(L)'
;MARSGHIRNPFEIFVQQMSSAVSDAGDIAVRRRERTAAAFNEMQARLRRYVDDRTSMVAAIAHDLRTPLTRLRFRIDAAPEEAQAKMTADIDQMEAMIAATLTFVRDAQADPQRTRLELSSLLESIVDDMAETGADVSVGKAEKVVIDADSLALRRLLTNLIENAIKYGARARCSLSVHDRLAEIDIEDEGPGVPTPELNRVFDPFYRREPSRNRQTGGIGLGLSVARSIARAHGGDVALQNRPQGGLRAKVTLPV
;
A
#
# COMPACT_ATOMS: atom_id res chain seq x y z
N MET A 1 -13.28 80.77 31.21
CA MET A 1 -12.95 79.31 31.11
C MET A 1 -12.89 78.95 29.64
N ALA A 2 -11.69 78.89 29.06
CA ALA A 2 -11.48 78.54 27.67
C ALA A 2 -11.26 77.03 27.54
N ARG A 3 -12.11 76.35 26.79
CA ARG A 3 -11.92 74.94 26.41
C ARG A 3 -10.84 74.89 25.32
N SER A 4 -9.62 74.46 25.66
CA SER A 4 -8.58 74.15 24.66
C SER A 4 -8.98 72.84 23.93
N GLY A 5 -9.52 72.97 22.76
CA GLY A 5 -9.73 71.85 21.82
C GLY A 5 -8.36 71.41 21.32
N HIS A 6 -7.90 70.22 21.76
CA HIS A 6 -6.72 69.57 21.19
C HIS A 6 -7.07 69.14 19.75
N ILE A 7 -6.61 69.94 18.78
CA ILE A 7 -6.62 69.57 17.36
C ILE A 7 -5.57 68.48 17.19
N ARG A 8 -5.96 67.21 17.06
CA ARG A 8 -5.04 66.12 16.76
C ARG A 8 -4.36 66.38 15.41
N ASN A 9 -3.03 66.20 15.40
CA ASN A 9 -2.23 66.36 14.20
C ASN A 9 -2.70 65.43 13.09
N PRO A 10 -3.01 65.91 11.87
CA PRO A 10 -3.44 65.05 10.74
C PRO A 10 -2.49 63.90 10.47
N PHE A 11 -1.21 64.03 10.74
CA PHE A 11 -0.21 62.98 10.61
C PHE A 11 -0.40 61.84 11.64
N GLU A 12 -0.76 62.19 12.88
CA GLU A 12 -1.06 61.15 13.92
C GLU A 12 -2.32 60.37 13.59
N ILE A 13 -3.33 61.02 13.04
CA ILE A 13 -4.57 60.37 12.57
C ILE A 13 -4.24 59.41 11.42
N PHE A 14 -3.42 59.79 10.46
CA PHE A 14 -2.99 58.99 9.33
C PHE A 14 -2.21 57.74 9.78
N VAL A 15 -1.23 57.92 10.68
CA VAL A 15 -0.43 56.80 11.24
C VAL A 15 -1.31 55.84 12.00
N GLN A 16 -2.29 56.31 12.78
CA GLN A 16 -3.20 55.47 13.53
C GLN A 16 -4.16 54.67 12.61
N GLN A 17 -4.64 55.31 11.52
CA GLN A 17 -5.47 54.62 10.52
C GLN A 17 -4.66 53.57 9.74
N MET A 18 -3.42 53.87 9.36
CA MET A 18 -2.54 52.89 8.71
C MET A 18 -2.21 51.70 9.63
N SER A 19 -1.93 51.96 10.90
CA SER A 19 -1.66 50.88 11.88
C SER A 19 -2.87 49.98 12.11
N SER A 20 -4.09 50.57 12.19
CA SER A 20 -5.33 49.81 12.29
C SER A 20 -5.59 48.96 11.04
N ALA A 21 -5.41 49.52 9.85
CA ALA A 21 -5.61 48.79 8.59
C ALA A 21 -4.64 47.60 8.41
N VAL A 22 -3.37 47.75 8.85
CA VAL A 22 -2.38 46.67 8.83
C VAL A 22 -2.74 45.59 9.85
N SER A 23 -3.22 45.96 11.03
CA SER A 23 -3.67 45.01 12.07
C SER A 23 -4.88 44.22 11.58
N ASP A 24 -5.88 44.91 11.02
CA ASP A 24 -7.12 44.29 10.47
C ASP A 24 -6.80 43.33 9.31
N ALA A 25 -5.86 43.68 8.43
CA ALA A 25 -5.42 42.82 7.34
C ALA A 25 -4.69 41.55 7.87
N GLY A 26 -3.89 41.70 8.95
CA GLY A 26 -3.26 40.59 9.64
C GLY A 26 -4.28 39.62 10.25
N ASP A 27 -5.27 40.14 10.95
CA ASP A 27 -6.32 39.35 11.58
C ASP A 27 -7.20 38.62 10.54
N ILE A 28 -7.50 39.25 9.41
CA ILE A 28 -8.23 38.63 8.30
C ILE A 28 -7.41 37.47 7.72
N ALA A 29 -6.11 37.64 7.53
CA ALA A 29 -5.23 36.61 7.00
C ALA A 29 -5.12 35.40 7.95
N VAL A 30 -5.01 35.63 9.27
CA VAL A 30 -4.99 34.58 10.29
C VAL A 30 -6.31 33.79 10.30
N ARG A 31 -7.44 34.48 10.39
CA ARG A 31 -8.78 33.86 10.37
C ARG A 31 -9.03 33.06 9.09
N ARG A 32 -8.51 33.52 7.95
CA ARG A 32 -8.61 32.79 6.67
C ARG A 32 -7.81 31.49 6.71
N ARG A 33 -6.59 31.51 7.26
CA ARG A 33 -5.75 30.30 7.45
C ARG A 33 -6.42 29.32 8.40
N GLU A 34 -6.94 29.77 9.52
CA GLU A 34 -7.65 28.93 10.49
C GLU A 34 -8.89 28.26 9.87
N ARG A 35 -9.70 29.01 9.11
CA ARG A 35 -10.86 28.45 8.41
C ARG A 35 -10.46 27.42 7.36
N THR A 36 -9.38 27.69 6.61
CA THR A 36 -8.87 26.74 5.60
C THR A 36 -8.36 25.47 6.27
N ALA A 37 -7.59 25.60 7.35
CA ALA A 37 -7.11 24.44 8.13
C ALA A 37 -8.27 23.63 8.75
N ALA A 38 -9.28 24.31 9.30
CA ALA A 38 -10.47 23.64 9.84
C ALA A 38 -11.27 22.90 8.77
N ALA A 39 -11.48 23.51 7.60
CA ALA A 39 -12.16 22.87 6.47
C ALA A 39 -11.36 21.68 5.93
N PHE A 40 -10.03 21.78 5.87
CA PHE A 40 -9.17 20.68 5.48
C PHE A 40 -9.22 19.51 6.47
N ASN A 41 -9.14 19.80 7.77
CA ASN A 41 -9.26 18.79 8.82
C ASN A 41 -10.63 18.11 8.81
N GLU A 42 -11.70 18.86 8.58
CA GLU A 42 -13.05 18.30 8.45
C GLU A 42 -13.16 17.38 7.23
N MET A 43 -12.60 17.80 6.10
CA MET A 43 -12.55 16.97 4.89
C MET A 43 -11.76 15.67 5.13
N GLN A 44 -10.59 15.75 5.78
CA GLN A 44 -9.82 14.56 6.15
C GLN A 44 -10.61 13.63 7.08
N ALA A 45 -11.27 14.19 8.09
CA ALA A 45 -12.10 13.41 9.02
C ALA A 45 -13.30 12.73 8.32
N ARG A 46 -13.91 13.40 7.34
CA ARG A 46 -14.98 12.82 6.51
C ARG A 46 -14.45 11.69 5.62
N LEU A 47 -13.28 11.90 4.99
CA LEU A 47 -12.65 10.90 4.15
C LEU A 47 -12.27 9.64 4.95
N ARG A 48 -11.66 9.82 6.13
CA ARG A 48 -11.36 8.70 7.04
C ARG A 48 -12.62 7.92 7.39
N ARG A 49 -13.68 8.58 7.85
CA ARG A 49 -14.96 7.92 8.16
C ARG A 49 -15.53 7.16 6.97
N TYR A 50 -15.51 7.75 5.77
CA TYR A 50 -15.97 7.09 4.56
C TYR A 50 -15.17 5.80 4.26
N VAL A 51 -13.85 5.83 4.44
CA VAL A 51 -12.98 4.66 4.28
C VAL A 51 -13.28 3.61 5.36
N ASP A 52 -13.46 4.02 6.62
CA ASP A 52 -13.78 3.15 7.76
C ASP A 52 -15.13 2.44 7.58
N ASP A 53 -16.16 3.18 7.17
CA ASP A 53 -17.48 2.64 6.88
C ASP A 53 -17.42 1.60 5.75
N ARG A 54 -16.69 1.91 4.68
CA ARG A 54 -16.51 0.99 3.55
C ARG A 54 -15.78 -0.29 3.95
N THR A 55 -14.78 -0.17 4.82
CA THR A 55 -14.03 -1.31 5.36
C THR A 55 -14.92 -2.20 6.22
N SER A 56 -15.66 -1.59 7.13
CA SER A 56 -16.60 -2.30 8.01
C SER A 56 -17.67 -3.04 7.20
N MET A 57 -18.15 -2.43 6.11
CA MET A 57 -19.09 -3.06 5.19
C MET A 57 -18.49 -4.28 4.50
N VAL A 58 -17.25 -4.18 3.99
CA VAL A 58 -16.54 -5.31 3.36
C VAL A 58 -16.30 -6.43 4.37
N ALA A 59 -15.94 -6.10 5.61
CA ALA A 59 -15.76 -7.08 6.68
C ALA A 59 -17.07 -7.83 7.02
N ALA A 60 -18.19 -7.12 7.07
CA ALA A 60 -19.51 -7.71 7.30
C ALA A 60 -19.92 -8.65 6.15
N ILE A 61 -19.75 -8.21 4.88
CA ILE A 61 -20.04 -9.03 3.71
C ILE A 61 -19.18 -10.30 3.71
N ALA A 62 -17.89 -10.18 4.02
CA ALA A 62 -16.99 -11.33 4.07
C ALA A 62 -17.36 -12.32 5.17
N HIS A 63 -17.80 -11.82 6.33
CA HIS A 63 -18.34 -12.66 7.40
C HIS A 63 -19.59 -13.42 6.93
N ASP A 64 -20.50 -12.73 6.28
CA ASP A 64 -21.78 -13.32 5.82
C ASP A 64 -21.57 -14.31 4.69
N LEU A 65 -20.54 -14.14 3.85
CA LEU A 65 -20.15 -15.10 2.80
C LEU A 65 -19.54 -16.39 3.38
N ARG A 66 -18.93 -16.36 4.55
CA ARG A 66 -18.34 -17.55 5.18
C ARG A 66 -19.41 -18.60 5.54
N THR A 67 -20.56 -18.16 5.99
CA THR A 67 -21.67 -19.05 6.37
C THR A 67 -22.19 -19.92 5.21
N PRO A 68 -22.51 -19.37 4.01
CA PRO A 68 -22.91 -20.20 2.86
C PRO A 68 -21.79 -21.10 2.35
N LEU A 69 -20.50 -20.65 2.40
CA LEU A 69 -19.36 -21.48 2.00
C LEU A 69 -19.22 -22.70 2.91
N THR A 70 -19.36 -22.52 4.23
CA THR A 70 -19.37 -23.64 5.18
C THR A 70 -20.50 -24.61 4.88
N ARG A 71 -21.71 -24.12 4.55
CA ARG A 71 -22.84 -24.99 4.16
C ARG A 71 -22.59 -25.71 2.84
N LEU A 72 -21.93 -25.06 1.87
CA LEU A 72 -21.55 -25.71 0.60
C LEU A 72 -20.52 -26.82 0.89
N ARG A 73 -19.52 -26.60 1.76
CA ARG A 73 -18.53 -27.60 2.15
C ARG A 73 -19.19 -28.88 2.71
N PHE A 74 -20.19 -28.76 3.59
CA PHE A 74 -20.95 -29.92 4.10
C PHE A 74 -21.77 -30.65 3.02
N ARG A 75 -22.21 -29.94 1.96
CA ARG A 75 -22.96 -30.57 0.88
C ARG A 75 -22.08 -31.30 -0.13
N ILE A 76 -20.80 -30.96 -0.21
CA ILE A 76 -19.83 -31.61 -1.09
C ILE A 76 -19.63 -33.06 -0.69
N ASP A 77 -19.70 -33.41 0.60
CA ASP A 77 -19.56 -34.77 1.09
C ASP A 77 -20.60 -35.73 0.50
N ALA A 78 -21.73 -35.21 0.01
CA ALA A 78 -22.76 -35.98 -0.65
C ALA A 78 -22.62 -36.03 -2.20
N ALA A 79 -21.61 -35.36 -2.76
CA ALA A 79 -21.38 -35.34 -4.21
C ALA A 79 -20.55 -36.54 -4.68
N PRO A 80 -20.61 -36.92 -5.99
CA PRO A 80 -19.71 -37.93 -6.55
C PRO A 80 -18.23 -37.58 -6.37
N GLU A 81 -17.38 -38.58 -6.10
CA GLU A 81 -15.95 -38.39 -5.72
C GLU A 81 -15.17 -37.53 -6.73
N GLU A 82 -15.41 -37.67 -8.02
CA GLU A 82 -14.80 -36.85 -9.09
C GLU A 82 -15.15 -35.35 -8.98
N ALA A 83 -16.35 -35.05 -8.46
CA ALA A 83 -16.82 -33.67 -8.30
C ALA A 83 -16.34 -33.05 -6.98
N GLN A 84 -16.18 -33.86 -5.91
CA GLN A 84 -15.78 -33.41 -4.59
C GLN A 84 -14.45 -32.63 -4.61
N ALA A 85 -13.41 -33.19 -5.23
CA ALA A 85 -12.09 -32.54 -5.29
C ALA A 85 -12.14 -31.16 -5.98
N LYS A 86 -12.90 -31.04 -7.08
CA LYS A 86 -13.04 -29.77 -7.82
C LYS A 86 -13.83 -28.74 -7.02
N MET A 87 -14.94 -29.17 -6.41
CA MET A 87 -15.80 -28.28 -5.60
C MET A 87 -15.09 -27.81 -4.33
N THR A 88 -14.33 -28.68 -3.67
CA THR A 88 -13.51 -28.30 -2.51
C THR A 88 -12.46 -27.26 -2.89
N ALA A 89 -11.74 -27.46 -3.98
CA ALA A 89 -10.77 -26.49 -4.48
C ALA A 89 -11.39 -25.12 -4.82
N ASP A 90 -12.60 -25.13 -5.41
CA ASP A 90 -13.32 -23.88 -5.71
C ASP A 90 -13.73 -23.15 -4.40
N ILE A 91 -14.18 -23.86 -3.37
CA ILE A 91 -14.51 -23.26 -2.06
C ILE A 91 -13.26 -22.74 -1.36
N ASP A 92 -12.18 -23.50 -1.33
CA ASP A 92 -10.90 -23.07 -0.74
C ASP A 92 -10.39 -21.79 -1.43
N GLN A 93 -10.55 -21.71 -2.74
CA GLN A 93 -10.22 -20.50 -3.50
C GLN A 93 -11.11 -19.31 -3.11
N MET A 94 -12.43 -19.50 -2.92
CA MET A 94 -13.34 -18.45 -2.47
C MET A 94 -13.00 -17.96 -1.06
N GLU A 95 -12.71 -18.88 -0.13
CA GLU A 95 -12.29 -18.54 1.24
C GLU A 95 -10.98 -17.72 1.25
N ALA A 96 -10.00 -18.14 0.43
CA ALA A 96 -8.75 -17.40 0.25
C ALA A 96 -8.98 -15.99 -0.33
N MET A 97 -9.90 -15.84 -1.31
CA MET A 97 -10.27 -14.53 -1.87
C MET A 97 -10.89 -13.61 -0.82
N ILE A 98 -11.79 -14.12 0.00
CA ILE A 98 -12.43 -13.36 1.07
C ILE A 98 -11.38 -12.92 2.09
N ALA A 99 -10.51 -13.84 2.54
CA ALA A 99 -9.46 -13.54 3.50
C ALA A 99 -8.49 -12.47 2.99
N ALA A 100 -8.04 -12.59 1.74
CA ALA A 100 -7.11 -11.62 1.14
C ALA A 100 -7.76 -10.25 0.92
N THR A 101 -9.04 -10.20 0.55
CA THR A 101 -9.80 -8.95 0.41
C THR A 101 -9.94 -8.25 1.77
N LEU A 102 -10.27 -8.99 2.82
CA LEU A 102 -10.35 -8.45 4.19
C LEU A 102 -9.02 -7.88 4.65
N THR A 103 -7.94 -8.61 4.39
CA THR A 103 -6.60 -8.18 4.76
C THR A 103 -6.19 -6.92 3.97
N PHE A 104 -6.46 -6.86 2.67
CA PHE A 104 -6.22 -5.68 1.83
C PHE A 104 -6.92 -4.42 2.36
N VAL A 105 -8.18 -4.57 2.76
CA VAL A 105 -8.99 -3.45 3.26
C VAL A 105 -8.52 -2.99 4.65
N ARG A 106 -8.13 -3.91 5.54
CA ARG A 106 -7.57 -3.58 6.87
C ARG A 106 -6.23 -2.87 6.77
N ASP A 107 -5.35 -3.32 5.90
CA ASP A 107 -4.02 -2.73 5.74
C ASP A 107 -4.06 -1.31 5.16
N ALA A 108 -5.07 -1.01 4.34
CA ALA A 108 -5.28 0.35 3.85
C ALA A 108 -5.63 1.36 4.96
N GLN A 109 -5.98 0.87 6.17
CA GLN A 109 -6.38 1.69 7.32
C GLN A 109 -5.39 1.65 8.48
N ALA A 110 -4.49 0.67 8.51
CA ALA A 110 -3.54 0.54 9.61
C ALA A 110 -2.61 1.76 9.65
N ASP A 111 -2.55 2.44 10.79
CA ASP A 111 -1.49 3.40 11.05
C ASP A 111 -0.17 2.60 11.15
N PRO A 112 0.80 2.86 10.25
CA PRO A 112 2.02 2.07 10.23
C PRO A 112 2.80 2.24 11.54
N GLN A 113 3.06 1.14 12.23
CA GLN A 113 3.89 1.10 13.44
C GLN A 113 5.36 1.19 13.04
N ARG A 114 5.81 2.39 12.72
CA ARG A 114 7.18 2.62 12.25
C ARG A 114 8.18 2.47 13.39
N THR A 115 9.19 1.66 13.14
CA THR A 115 10.35 1.47 14.01
C THR A 115 11.62 1.46 13.16
N ARG A 116 12.77 1.65 13.80
CA ARG A 116 14.06 1.53 13.10
C ARG A 116 14.26 0.06 12.68
N LEU A 117 14.35 -0.16 11.38
CA LEU A 117 14.42 -1.47 10.77
C LEU A 117 15.67 -1.56 9.88
N GLU A 118 16.49 -2.59 10.09
CA GLU A 118 17.56 -2.94 9.16
C GLU A 118 16.97 -3.74 7.99
N LEU A 119 16.92 -3.10 6.83
CA LEU A 119 16.20 -3.60 5.66
C LEU A 119 16.88 -4.83 5.04
N SER A 120 18.23 -4.89 5.07
CA SER A 120 19.00 -6.05 4.59
C SER A 120 18.66 -7.31 5.39
N SER A 121 18.65 -7.23 6.72
CA SER A 121 18.29 -8.36 7.58
C SER A 121 16.86 -8.84 7.39
N LEU A 122 15.92 -7.91 7.14
CA LEU A 122 14.55 -8.29 6.81
C LEU A 122 14.49 -9.05 5.48
N LEU A 123 15.17 -8.55 4.44
CA LEU A 123 15.20 -9.19 3.11
C LEU A 123 15.83 -10.60 3.20
N GLU A 124 16.97 -10.72 3.86
CA GLU A 124 17.68 -11.99 4.07
C GLU A 124 16.78 -12.99 4.81
N SER A 125 16.16 -12.60 5.92
CA SER A 125 15.23 -13.46 6.67
C SER A 125 14.07 -13.99 5.81
N ILE A 126 13.48 -13.16 4.94
CA ILE A 126 12.39 -13.61 4.06
C ILE A 126 12.88 -14.60 3.03
N VAL A 127 14.05 -14.34 2.44
CA VAL A 127 14.65 -15.21 1.43
C VAL A 127 15.04 -16.56 2.04
N ASP A 128 15.61 -16.57 3.24
CA ASP A 128 15.97 -17.79 3.96
C ASP A 128 14.71 -18.62 4.30
N ASP A 129 13.66 -18.00 4.84
CA ASP A 129 12.38 -18.66 5.14
C ASP A 129 11.79 -19.35 3.87
N MET A 130 11.89 -18.68 2.70
CA MET A 130 11.39 -19.25 1.44
C MET A 130 12.30 -20.33 0.86
N ALA A 131 13.61 -20.18 0.98
CA ALA A 131 14.58 -21.18 0.54
C ALA A 131 14.44 -22.50 1.32
N GLU A 132 14.15 -22.44 2.63
CA GLU A 132 13.88 -23.61 3.46
C GLU A 132 12.67 -24.41 2.98
N THR A 133 11.69 -23.76 2.35
CA THR A 133 10.54 -24.45 1.74
C THR A 133 10.83 -25.03 0.34
N GLY A 134 12.07 -24.91 -0.13
CA GLY A 134 12.51 -25.43 -1.43
C GLY A 134 12.32 -24.46 -2.61
N ALA A 135 12.02 -23.19 -2.36
CA ALA A 135 11.93 -22.18 -3.41
C ALA A 135 13.33 -21.79 -3.93
N ASP A 136 13.47 -21.60 -5.27
CA ASP A 136 14.71 -21.08 -5.88
C ASP A 136 14.74 -19.55 -5.71
N VAL A 137 15.22 -19.10 -4.56
CA VAL A 137 15.35 -17.70 -4.21
C VAL A 137 16.74 -17.43 -3.63
N SER A 138 17.30 -16.27 -3.92
CA SER A 138 18.61 -15.86 -3.39
C SER A 138 18.74 -14.36 -3.25
N VAL A 139 19.54 -13.94 -2.25
CA VAL A 139 20.01 -12.57 -2.09
C VAL A 139 21.39 -12.43 -2.73
N GLY A 140 21.53 -11.48 -3.65
CA GLY A 140 22.83 -11.10 -4.19
C GLY A 140 23.51 -10.02 -3.32
N LYS A 141 23.86 -8.88 -3.91
CA LYS A 141 24.41 -7.75 -3.15
C LYS A 141 23.29 -7.12 -2.29
N ALA A 142 23.50 -7.04 -0.98
CA ALA A 142 22.63 -6.33 -0.06
C ALA A 142 23.44 -5.33 0.78
N GLU A 143 23.21 -4.05 0.55
CA GLU A 143 23.82 -2.99 1.33
C GLU A 143 23.07 -2.80 2.65
N LYS A 144 23.82 -2.68 3.76
CA LYS A 144 23.20 -2.45 5.07
C LYS A 144 22.59 -1.05 5.13
N VAL A 145 21.29 -1.00 5.38
CA VAL A 145 20.56 0.26 5.52
C VAL A 145 19.47 0.13 6.57
N VAL A 146 19.33 1.18 7.40
CA VAL A 146 18.29 1.29 8.42
C VAL A 146 17.32 2.38 8.01
N ILE A 147 16.03 2.03 7.99
CA ILE A 147 14.93 2.93 7.65
C ILE A 147 13.88 2.95 8.77
N ASP A 148 13.08 4.00 8.84
CA ASP A 148 11.91 4.05 9.72
C ASP A 148 10.70 3.45 9.00
N ALA A 149 10.32 2.22 9.37
CA ALA A 149 9.30 1.46 8.66
C ALA A 149 8.51 0.52 9.57
N ASP A 150 7.34 0.10 9.11
CA ASP A 150 6.58 -0.99 9.68
C ASP A 150 7.11 -2.32 9.15
N SER A 151 7.75 -3.10 10.03
CA SER A 151 8.41 -4.34 9.66
C SER A 151 7.44 -5.41 9.11
N LEU A 152 6.22 -5.49 9.66
CA LEU A 152 5.21 -6.44 9.19
C LEU A 152 4.68 -6.06 7.81
N ALA A 153 4.44 -4.78 7.59
CA ALA A 153 4.00 -4.27 6.30
C ALA A 153 5.09 -4.50 5.23
N LEU A 154 6.37 -4.19 5.51
CA LEU A 154 7.45 -4.42 4.57
C LEU A 154 7.73 -5.90 4.32
N ARG A 155 7.67 -6.77 5.35
CA ARG A 155 7.74 -8.22 5.17
C ARG A 155 6.69 -8.67 4.16
N ARG A 156 5.46 -8.23 4.32
CA ARG A 156 4.36 -8.55 3.41
C ARG A 156 4.56 -8.03 1.99
N LEU A 157 5.07 -6.79 1.84
CA LEU A 157 5.42 -6.22 0.54
C LEU A 157 6.42 -7.13 -0.19
N LEU A 158 7.54 -7.45 0.48
CA LEU A 158 8.63 -8.25 -0.09
C LEU A 158 8.16 -9.67 -0.39
N THR A 159 7.45 -10.32 0.53
CA THR A 159 6.87 -11.65 0.34
C THR A 159 5.98 -11.69 -0.90
N ASN A 160 5.05 -10.74 -1.07
CA ASN A 160 4.19 -10.67 -2.25
C ASN A 160 4.97 -10.57 -3.57
N LEU A 161 6.05 -9.79 -3.60
CA LEU A 161 6.86 -9.62 -4.80
C LEU A 161 7.71 -10.85 -5.09
N ILE A 162 8.34 -11.44 -4.07
CA ILE A 162 9.18 -12.63 -4.21
C ILE A 162 8.31 -13.84 -4.59
N GLU A 163 7.15 -14.04 -3.97
CA GLU A 163 6.20 -15.09 -4.36
C GLU A 163 5.75 -14.96 -5.80
N ASN A 164 5.49 -13.73 -6.27
CA ASN A 164 5.17 -13.50 -7.68
C ASN A 164 6.34 -13.87 -8.59
N ALA A 165 7.57 -13.51 -8.25
CA ALA A 165 8.77 -13.85 -9.01
C ALA A 165 8.97 -15.37 -9.11
N ILE A 166 8.83 -16.10 -8.00
CA ILE A 166 8.92 -17.57 -7.97
C ILE A 166 7.79 -18.19 -8.80
N LYS A 167 6.58 -17.72 -8.61
CA LYS A 167 5.39 -18.26 -9.25
C LYS A 167 5.39 -18.14 -10.78
N TYR A 168 5.84 -17.01 -11.32
CA TYR A 168 5.80 -16.70 -12.75
C TYR A 168 7.13 -16.89 -13.45
N GLY A 169 8.25 -16.82 -12.71
CA GLY A 169 9.60 -16.90 -13.23
C GLY A 169 10.41 -18.09 -12.71
N ALA A 170 9.82 -18.98 -11.93
CA ALA A 170 10.42 -20.17 -11.32
C ALA A 170 11.55 -19.88 -10.32
N ARG A 171 12.18 -18.71 -10.37
CA ARG A 171 13.21 -18.27 -9.42
C ARG A 171 13.12 -16.77 -9.15
N ALA A 172 13.66 -16.36 -7.99
CA ALA A 172 13.77 -14.96 -7.62
C ALA A 172 15.20 -14.60 -7.18
N ARG A 173 15.74 -13.51 -7.74
CA ARG A 173 17.02 -12.92 -7.31
C ARG A 173 16.75 -11.55 -6.72
N CYS A 174 17.10 -11.39 -5.44
CA CYS A 174 16.91 -10.15 -4.70
C CYS A 174 18.24 -9.41 -4.56
N SER A 175 18.21 -8.08 -4.65
CA SER A 175 19.35 -7.21 -4.30
C SER A 175 18.85 -5.94 -3.63
N LEU A 176 19.73 -5.33 -2.82
CA LEU A 176 19.45 -4.09 -2.11
C LEU A 176 20.63 -3.15 -2.28
N SER A 177 20.38 -1.95 -2.75
CA SER A 177 21.36 -0.87 -2.89
C SER A 177 20.80 0.45 -2.37
N VAL A 178 21.68 1.41 -2.11
CA VAL A 178 21.30 2.74 -1.63
C VAL A 178 21.83 3.79 -2.59
N HIS A 179 20.93 4.61 -3.14
CA HIS A 179 21.27 5.72 -4.02
C HIS A 179 20.45 6.95 -3.64
N ASP A 180 21.09 8.11 -3.57
CA ASP A 180 20.43 9.42 -3.34
C ASP A 180 19.41 9.43 -2.18
N ARG A 181 19.76 8.78 -1.04
CA ARG A 181 18.87 8.60 0.12
C ARG A 181 17.60 7.77 -0.17
N LEU A 182 17.66 6.92 -1.16
CA LEU A 182 16.65 5.92 -1.46
C LEU A 182 17.27 4.53 -1.33
N ALA A 183 16.62 3.66 -0.58
CA ALA A 183 16.87 2.24 -0.62
C ALA A 183 16.12 1.65 -1.81
N GLU A 184 16.85 0.99 -2.72
CA GLU A 184 16.31 0.31 -3.89
C GLU A 184 16.44 -1.20 -3.71
N ILE A 185 15.30 -1.90 -3.69
CA ILE A 185 15.25 -3.36 -3.68
C ILE A 185 14.80 -3.80 -5.06
N ASP A 186 15.66 -4.54 -5.76
CA ASP A 186 15.31 -5.20 -7.01
C ASP A 186 15.02 -6.69 -6.75
N ILE A 187 13.88 -7.15 -7.24
CA ILE A 187 13.46 -8.55 -7.24
C ILE A 187 13.30 -8.95 -8.71
N GLU A 188 14.20 -9.82 -9.17
CA GLU A 188 14.28 -10.25 -10.58
C GLU A 188 13.84 -11.70 -10.73
N ASP A 189 13.06 -11.97 -11.78
CA ASP A 189 12.66 -13.31 -12.19
C ASP A 189 13.11 -13.64 -13.61
N GLU A 190 12.91 -14.88 -14.04
CA GLU A 190 13.20 -15.39 -15.38
C GLU A 190 11.92 -15.77 -16.17
N GLY A 191 10.78 -15.19 -15.79
CA GLY A 191 9.50 -15.45 -16.39
C GLY A 191 9.30 -14.82 -17.78
N PRO A 192 8.10 -14.90 -18.34
CA PRO A 192 7.81 -14.36 -19.68
C PRO A 192 7.71 -12.82 -19.70
N GLY A 193 7.85 -12.15 -18.55
CA GLY A 193 7.63 -10.72 -18.46
C GLY A 193 6.15 -10.32 -18.59
N VAL A 194 5.91 -9.02 -18.72
CA VAL A 194 4.58 -8.41 -18.83
C VAL A 194 4.55 -7.48 -20.05
N PRO A 195 3.53 -7.56 -20.94
CA PRO A 195 3.41 -6.60 -22.05
C PRO A 195 3.45 -5.16 -21.55
N THR A 196 4.22 -4.31 -22.24
CA THR A 196 4.44 -2.92 -21.82
C THR A 196 3.16 -2.14 -21.49
N PRO A 197 2.05 -2.27 -22.25
CA PRO A 197 0.80 -1.57 -21.91
C PRO A 197 0.15 -2.05 -20.61
N GLU A 198 0.52 -3.25 -20.12
CA GLU A 198 -0.05 -3.85 -18.92
C GLU A 198 0.77 -3.61 -17.65
N LEU A 199 2.03 -3.14 -17.77
CA LEU A 199 2.95 -2.94 -16.64
C LEU A 199 2.38 -2.08 -15.49
N ASN A 200 1.51 -1.12 -15.81
CA ASN A 200 0.80 -0.34 -14.80
C ASN A 200 -0.50 -1.01 -14.35
N ARG A 201 -1.18 -1.71 -15.26
CA ARG A 201 -2.47 -2.34 -14.97
C ARG A 201 -2.38 -3.55 -14.06
N VAL A 202 -1.23 -4.23 -14.01
CA VAL A 202 -1.01 -5.35 -13.09
C VAL A 202 -1.02 -4.95 -11.61
N PHE A 203 -0.96 -3.65 -11.32
CA PHE A 203 -1.16 -3.11 -9.98
C PHE A 203 -2.64 -2.83 -9.64
N ASP A 204 -3.55 -2.92 -10.61
CA ASP A 204 -4.98 -2.76 -10.33
C ASP A 204 -5.45 -3.96 -9.47
N PRO A 205 -6.22 -3.72 -8.40
CA PRO A 205 -6.76 -4.81 -7.59
C PRO A 205 -7.57 -5.79 -8.44
N PHE A 206 -7.37 -7.08 -8.18
CA PHE A 206 -8.05 -8.18 -8.89
C PHE A 206 -7.67 -8.35 -10.36
N TYR A 207 -6.73 -7.56 -10.89
CA TYR A 207 -6.26 -7.73 -12.25
C TYR A 207 -5.46 -9.02 -12.42
N ARG A 208 -5.77 -9.81 -13.46
CA ARG A 208 -5.07 -11.03 -13.87
C ARG A 208 -5.01 -11.08 -15.40
N ARG A 209 -3.82 -11.39 -15.95
CA ARG A 209 -3.63 -11.53 -17.41
C ARG A 209 -4.44 -12.67 -18.02
N GLU A 210 -4.55 -13.78 -17.33
CA GLU A 210 -5.27 -14.96 -17.80
C GLU A 210 -6.27 -15.43 -16.73
N PRO A 211 -7.58 -15.19 -16.93
CA PRO A 211 -8.59 -15.61 -15.96
C PRO A 211 -8.81 -17.13 -15.90
N SER A 212 -8.43 -17.90 -16.95
CA SER A 212 -9.00 -19.22 -17.15
C SER A 212 -8.04 -20.42 -17.23
N ARG A 213 -6.72 -20.24 -17.41
CA ARG A 213 -5.85 -21.37 -17.76
C ARG A 213 -5.05 -22.03 -16.64
N ASN A 214 -4.93 -21.44 -15.47
CA ASN A 214 -4.17 -22.10 -14.38
C ASN A 214 -4.86 -21.93 -13.02
N ARG A 215 -5.85 -22.78 -12.74
CA ARG A 215 -6.45 -22.92 -11.39
C ARG A 215 -5.41 -23.36 -10.35
N GLN A 216 -4.30 -23.97 -10.77
CA GLN A 216 -3.22 -24.41 -9.89
C GLN A 216 -2.29 -23.29 -9.44
N THR A 217 -2.22 -22.16 -10.17
CA THR A 217 -1.41 -20.99 -9.77
C THR A 217 -2.27 -19.92 -9.11
N GLY A 218 -3.17 -20.32 -8.22
CA GLY A 218 -4.22 -19.54 -7.59
C GLY A 218 -3.77 -18.26 -6.85
N GLY A 219 -3.66 -17.14 -7.57
CA GLY A 219 -3.52 -15.81 -6.96
C GLY A 219 -4.74 -14.95 -7.27
N ILE A 220 -5.19 -14.17 -6.29
CA ILE A 220 -6.43 -13.37 -6.35
C ILE A 220 -6.22 -12.07 -7.15
N GLY A 221 -4.98 -11.73 -7.51
CA GLY A 221 -4.63 -10.47 -8.17
C GLY A 221 -4.52 -9.28 -7.21
N LEU A 222 -4.27 -9.53 -5.92
CA LEU A 222 -4.10 -8.48 -4.91
C LEU A 222 -2.64 -8.25 -4.51
N GLY A 223 -1.72 -9.21 -4.73
CA GLY A 223 -0.34 -9.14 -4.22
C GLY A 223 0.41 -7.89 -4.67
N LEU A 224 0.38 -7.56 -5.98
CA LEU A 224 1.06 -6.38 -6.51
C LEU A 224 0.42 -5.07 -6.04
N SER A 225 -0.91 -5.00 -5.98
CA SER A 225 -1.62 -3.81 -5.48
C SER A 225 -1.33 -3.56 -4.00
N VAL A 226 -1.28 -4.62 -3.19
CA VAL A 226 -0.89 -4.55 -1.78
C VAL A 226 0.55 -4.08 -1.64
N ALA A 227 1.49 -4.68 -2.40
CA ALA A 227 2.89 -4.30 -2.34
C ALA A 227 3.09 -2.81 -2.66
N ARG A 228 2.46 -2.31 -3.73
CA ARG A 228 2.55 -0.90 -4.11
C ARG A 228 1.90 0.03 -3.08
N SER A 229 0.76 -0.36 -2.51
CA SER A 229 0.10 0.41 -1.45
C SER A 229 0.99 0.56 -0.22
N ILE A 230 1.64 -0.52 0.22
CA ILE A 230 2.56 -0.50 1.35
C ILE A 230 3.77 0.38 1.06
N ALA A 231 4.40 0.26 -0.12
CA ALA A 231 5.52 1.11 -0.51
C ALA A 231 5.15 2.61 -0.45
N ARG A 232 3.99 2.97 -1.00
CA ARG A 232 3.48 4.35 -0.98
C ARG A 232 3.16 4.86 0.41
N ALA A 233 2.65 4.03 1.30
CA ALA A 233 2.44 4.37 2.72
C ALA A 233 3.76 4.67 3.44
N HIS A 234 4.89 4.13 2.94
CA HIS A 234 6.24 4.41 3.43
C HIS A 234 6.96 5.53 2.65
N GLY A 235 6.26 6.24 1.77
CA GLY A 235 6.83 7.34 0.98
C GLY A 235 7.63 6.92 -0.25
N GLY A 236 7.54 5.64 -0.62
CA GLY A 236 8.19 5.04 -1.77
C GLY A 236 7.22 4.67 -2.91
N ASP A 237 7.64 3.80 -3.80
CA ASP A 237 6.77 3.18 -4.82
C ASP A 237 7.33 1.80 -5.26
N VAL A 238 6.52 1.06 -6.02
CA VAL A 238 6.92 -0.17 -6.72
C VAL A 238 6.73 0.02 -8.22
N ALA A 239 7.76 -0.27 -9.00
CA ALA A 239 7.74 -0.25 -10.45
C ALA A 239 8.10 -1.63 -11.02
N LEU A 240 7.51 -1.98 -12.16
CA LEU A 240 7.83 -3.19 -12.89
C LEU A 240 8.50 -2.85 -14.22
N GLN A 241 9.53 -3.61 -14.57
CA GLN A 241 10.30 -3.45 -15.81
C GLN A 241 10.60 -4.82 -16.40
N ASN A 242 10.40 -4.99 -17.72
CA ASN A 242 10.88 -6.17 -18.42
C ASN A 242 12.41 -6.11 -18.52
N ARG A 243 13.06 -7.24 -18.26
CA ARG A 243 14.52 -7.35 -18.37
C ARG A 243 14.93 -7.61 -19.83
N PRO A 244 16.05 -7.02 -20.29
CA PRO A 244 16.54 -7.25 -21.67
C PRO A 244 16.82 -8.73 -21.99
N GLN A 245 17.22 -9.50 -20.96
CA GLN A 245 17.54 -10.92 -21.08
C GLN A 245 16.32 -11.85 -20.91
N GLY A 246 15.12 -11.29 -20.75
CA GLY A 246 13.90 -11.98 -20.39
C GLY A 246 13.64 -11.93 -18.88
N GLY A 247 12.38 -12.11 -18.50
CA GLY A 247 11.93 -11.98 -17.13
C GLY A 247 11.45 -10.59 -16.77
N LEU A 248 11.06 -10.43 -15.51
CA LEU A 248 10.56 -9.17 -14.92
C LEU A 248 11.49 -8.74 -13.78
N ARG A 249 11.61 -7.45 -13.60
CA ARG A 249 12.21 -6.82 -12.42
C ARG A 249 11.13 -6.02 -11.72
N ALA A 250 10.87 -6.33 -10.45
CA ALA A 250 10.11 -5.50 -9.54
C ALA A 250 11.09 -4.65 -8.73
N LYS A 251 11.07 -3.33 -8.94
CA LYS A 251 11.89 -2.36 -8.22
C LYS A 251 11.05 -1.68 -7.14
N VAL A 252 11.47 -1.83 -5.90
CA VAL A 252 10.91 -1.11 -4.73
C VAL A 252 11.84 0.04 -4.39
N THR A 253 11.31 1.24 -4.22
CA THR A 253 12.06 2.39 -3.72
C THR A 253 11.49 2.84 -2.38
N LEU A 254 12.34 3.07 -1.38
CA LEU A 254 11.94 3.54 -0.05
C LEU A 254 12.89 4.65 0.41
N PRO A 255 12.40 5.73 1.07
CA PRO A 255 13.27 6.76 1.63
C PRO A 255 14.09 6.23 2.82
N VAL A 256 15.35 6.71 2.93
CA VAL A 256 16.29 6.41 4.02
C VAL A 256 16.34 7.56 5.01
#